data_8af378f1bb7209af9c2a1019cd3ea75e
#
_entry.id   8af378f1bb7209af9c2a1019cd3ea75e
#
_cell.length_a   1.000
_cell.length_b   1.000
_cell.length_c   1.000
_cell.angle_alpha   90.00
_cell.angle_beta   90.00
_cell.angle_gamma   90.00
#
_symmetry.space_group_name_H-M   'P 1'
#
loop_
_entity.id
_entity.type
_entity.pdbx_description
1 polymer ?
#
loop_
_entity_poly.entity_id
_entity_poly.type
_entity_poly.pdbx_seq_one_letter_code
_entity_poly.pdbx_strand_id
1 'polypeptide(L)'
;MTRLAVAAFFSIVSFDASAIIRYMVQGMSCAEVHEALDRDGVAILYRQGKSGVTLYDRFVKDGSLCATGYTASGERITAADTDDCPVTKCIETRRFGD
;
A
#
# COMPACT_ATOMS: atom_id res chain seq x y z
N MET A 1 34.82 -42.65 -5.60
CA MET A 1 34.38 -42.35 -5.66
C MET A 1 33.82 -41.51 -5.18
N THR A 2 33.63 -40.81 -5.12
CA THR A 2 33.10 -40.09 -4.82
C THR A 2 32.50 -39.27 -4.81
N ARG A 3 32.01 -38.59 -4.63
CA ARG A 3 31.34 -37.85 -4.73
C ARG A 3 30.90 -37.06 -4.22
N LEU A 4 30.56 -36.27 -4.07
CA LEU A 4 30.12 -35.54 -3.62
C LEU A 4 29.50 -34.64 -3.67
N ALA A 5 28.92 -33.99 -3.68
CA ALA A 5 28.24 -33.35 -3.95
C ALA A 5 27.77 -32.56 -3.19
N VAL A 6 27.57 -31.78 -3.06
CA VAL A 6 27.12 -31.08 -2.33
C VAL A 6 26.49 -30.10 -2.54
N ALA A 7 25.89 -29.67 -2.63
CA ALA A 7 25.13 -28.90 -3.00
C ALA A 7 24.81 -27.94 -2.13
N ALA A 8 25.11 -27.20 -2.02
CA ALA A 8 24.82 -26.39 -1.19
C ALA A 8 24.05 -25.49 -1.53
N PHE A 9 23.39 -25.13 -1.25
CA PHE A 9 22.64 -24.24 -1.69
C PHE A 9 21.94 -23.57 -0.77
N PHE A 10 21.65 -22.73 -0.71
CA PHE A 10 21.04 -22.11 0.06
C PHE A 10 20.17 -21.32 -0.30
N SER A 11 19.42 -20.97 0.05
CA SER A 11 18.55 -20.36 -0.38
C SER A 11 18.48 -19.18 0.31
N ILE A 12 18.52 -18.28 -0.10
CA ILE A 12 18.48 -17.20 0.40
C ILE A 12 17.29 -16.65 0.41
N VAL A 13 16.70 -16.37 1.20
CA VAL A 13 15.56 -15.90 1.20
C VAL A 13 15.55 -14.61 1.55
N SER A 14 15.37 -13.84 0.97
CA SER A 14 15.40 -12.64 1.26
C SER A 14 14.21 -12.05 1.50
N PHE A 15 13.91 -11.49 2.27
CA PHE A 15 12.80 -10.96 2.43
C PHE A 15 12.73 -9.68 2.47
N ASP A 16 12.32 -8.88 2.16
CA ASP A 16 12.19 -7.73 2.08
C ASP A 16 11.15 -7.25 2.64
N ALA A 17 10.98 -7.29 3.42
CA ALA A 17 9.97 -6.96 3.98
C ALA A 17 9.52 -5.66 3.81
N SER A 18 10.17 -4.79 3.54
CA SER A 18 9.66 -3.58 3.46
C SER A 18 9.29 -3.03 2.21
N ALA A 19 9.25 -3.77 1.27
CA ALA A 19 8.95 -3.26 -0.01
C ALA A 19 7.50 -2.91 -0.10
N ILE A 20 7.14 -1.69 -0.23
CA ILE A 20 5.77 -1.31 -0.41
C ILE A 20 5.55 -1.03 -1.87
N ILE A 21 4.50 -1.58 -2.42
CA ILE A 21 4.23 -1.43 -3.82
C ILE A 21 3.58 -0.09 -4.08
N ARG A 22 3.93 0.52 -5.18
CA ARG A 22 3.39 1.80 -5.56
C ARG A 22 2.52 1.67 -6.76
N TYR A 23 1.40 2.35 -6.79
CA TYR A 23 0.49 2.28 -7.89
C TYR A 23 0.07 3.67 -8.35
N MET A 24 0.00 3.85 -9.66
CA MET A 24 -0.48 5.09 -10.22
C MET A 24 -1.97 4.92 -10.40
N VAL A 25 -2.77 5.40 -9.48
CA VAL A 25 -4.19 5.11 -9.47
C VAL A 25 -4.98 5.70 -10.59
N GLN A 26 -4.49 6.72 -11.24
CA GLN A 26 -5.24 7.30 -12.33
C GLN A 26 -5.33 6.37 -13.53
N GLY A 27 -4.53 5.34 -13.57
CA GLY A 27 -4.62 4.36 -14.62
C GLY A 27 -5.35 3.11 -14.19
N MET A 28 -5.95 3.10 -13.01
CA MET A 28 -6.60 1.91 -12.49
C MET A 28 -8.05 2.20 -12.18
N SER A 29 -8.90 1.21 -12.33
CA SER A 29 -10.29 1.38 -11.93
C SER A 29 -10.34 1.30 -10.41
N CYS A 30 -11.40 1.79 -9.83
CA CYS A 30 -11.54 1.73 -8.38
C CYS A 30 -11.53 0.29 -7.91
N ALA A 31 -12.11 -0.62 -8.68
CA ALA A 31 -12.08 -2.03 -8.33
C ALA A 31 -10.66 -2.56 -8.32
N GLU A 32 -9.85 -2.13 -9.26
CA GLU A 32 -8.46 -2.56 -9.32
C GLU A 32 -7.66 -2.00 -8.15
N VAL A 33 -7.97 -0.79 -7.73
CA VAL A 33 -7.30 -0.19 -6.60
C VAL A 33 -7.63 -1.02 -5.36
N HIS A 34 -8.89 -1.37 -5.17
CA HIS A 34 -9.29 -2.15 -4.02
C HIS A 34 -8.66 -3.54 -4.04
N GLU A 35 -8.56 -4.13 -5.21
CA GLU A 35 -8.00 -5.42 -5.32
C GLU A 35 -6.52 -5.37 -4.96
N ALA A 36 -5.83 -4.34 -5.39
CA ALA A 36 -4.43 -4.18 -5.07
C ALA A 36 -4.23 -4.03 -3.57
N LEU A 37 -5.08 -3.23 -2.92
CA LEU A 37 -4.95 -3.06 -1.48
C LEU A 37 -5.31 -4.34 -0.74
N ASP A 38 -6.29 -5.08 -1.22
CA ASP A 38 -6.64 -6.32 -0.59
C ASP A 38 -5.51 -7.33 -0.70
N ARG A 39 -4.84 -7.35 -1.82
CA ARG A 39 -3.79 -8.31 -2.02
C ARG A 39 -2.54 -7.92 -1.27
N ASP A 40 -2.17 -6.66 -1.33
CA ASP A 40 -0.91 -6.22 -0.75
C ASP A 40 -1.00 -5.75 0.69
N GLY A 41 -2.18 -5.40 1.14
CA GLY A 41 -2.38 -4.94 2.51
C GLY A 41 -2.08 -3.46 2.67
N VAL A 42 -0.96 -3.00 2.15
CA VAL A 42 -0.53 -1.63 2.25
C VAL A 42 0.07 -1.25 0.92
N ALA A 43 -0.19 -0.08 0.46
CA ALA A 43 0.39 0.39 -0.80
C ALA A 43 0.48 1.90 -0.82
N ILE A 44 1.37 2.41 -1.63
CA ILE A 44 1.46 3.83 -1.86
C ILE A 44 0.66 4.09 -3.12
N LEU A 45 -0.33 4.95 -3.03
CA LEU A 45 -1.13 5.28 -4.19
C LEU A 45 -0.80 6.71 -4.57
N TYR A 46 -0.46 6.93 -5.84
CA TYR A 46 -0.14 8.28 -6.22
C TYR A 46 -0.87 8.71 -7.47
N ARG A 47 -1.00 10.00 -7.63
CA ARG A 47 -1.73 10.56 -8.72
C ARG A 47 -1.26 11.96 -8.98
N GLN A 48 -1.62 12.50 -10.11
CA GLN A 48 -1.23 13.86 -10.43
C GLN A 48 -2.29 14.80 -9.93
N GLY A 49 -1.90 15.81 -9.24
CA GLY A 49 -2.81 16.83 -8.80
C GLY A 49 -3.05 17.83 -9.90
N LYS A 50 -3.86 18.85 -9.59
CA LYS A 50 -4.18 19.76 -10.55
C LYS A 50 -3.10 20.51 -11.17
N SER A 51 -2.09 20.88 -10.58
CA SER A 51 -1.06 21.62 -11.22
C SER A 51 0.07 20.73 -11.66
N GLY A 52 -0.17 19.48 -11.82
CA GLY A 52 0.89 18.58 -12.22
C GLY A 52 1.72 18.07 -11.07
N VAL A 53 1.40 18.49 -9.88
CA VAL A 53 2.12 18.03 -8.73
C VAL A 53 1.75 16.58 -8.45
N THR A 54 2.67 15.77 -8.09
CA THR A 54 2.38 14.39 -7.74
C THR A 54 1.97 14.30 -6.30
N LEU A 55 0.80 13.75 -6.07
CA LEU A 55 0.29 13.56 -4.72
C LEU A 55 0.35 12.09 -4.40
N TYR A 56 0.75 11.73 -3.21
CA TYR A 56 0.78 10.33 -2.85
C TYR A 56 0.61 10.15 -1.37
N ASP A 57 0.12 8.99 -0.99
CA ASP A 57 -0.07 8.66 0.39
C ASP A 57 -0.04 7.16 0.54
N ARG A 58 0.08 6.69 1.75
CA ARG A 58 0.12 5.31 2.02
C ARG A 58 -1.26 4.89 2.45
N PHE A 59 -1.83 3.92 1.82
CA PHE A 59 -3.17 3.45 2.12
C PHE A 59 -3.13 2.01 2.57
N VAL A 60 -4.16 1.58 3.27
CA VAL A 60 -4.19 0.23 3.82
C VAL A 60 -5.48 -0.45 3.43
N LYS A 61 -5.48 -1.77 3.52
CA LYS A 61 -6.62 -2.53 3.22
C LYS A 61 -7.71 -2.25 4.23
N ASP A 62 -7.36 -2.19 5.49
CA ASP A 62 -8.31 -1.86 6.53
C ASP A 62 -7.58 -1.40 7.79
N GLY A 63 -8.33 -1.02 8.78
CA GLY A 63 -7.74 -0.44 9.97
C GLY A 63 -6.90 -1.36 10.81
N SER A 64 -7.03 -2.66 10.59
CA SER A 64 -6.24 -3.57 11.39
C SER A 64 -4.76 -3.44 11.07
N LEU A 65 -4.45 -2.77 9.97
CA LEU A 65 -3.06 -2.59 9.61
C LEU A 65 -2.51 -1.25 10.07
N CYS A 66 -3.27 -0.49 10.81
CA CYS A 66 -2.76 0.76 11.35
C CYS A 66 -1.95 0.51 12.60
N ALA A 67 -0.87 1.21 12.73
CA ALA A 67 -0.01 1.03 13.90
C ALA A 67 -0.68 1.57 15.14
N THR A 68 -0.17 1.24 16.29
CA THR A 68 -0.68 1.75 17.53
C THR A 68 -0.55 3.25 17.50
N GLY A 69 -1.58 3.93 17.92
CA GLY A 69 -1.59 5.38 17.88
C GLY A 69 -2.18 5.94 16.62
N TYR A 70 -2.59 5.05 15.69
CA TYR A 70 -3.19 5.49 14.45
C TYR A 70 -4.57 4.87 14.32
N THR A 71 -5.42 5.51 13.59
CA THR A 71 -6.76 5.01 13.42
C THR A 71 -7.14 5.10 11.95
N ALA A 72 -8.03 4.26 11.53
CA ALA A 72 -8.43 4.21 10.14
C ALA A 72 -9.28 5.41 9.77
N SER A 73 -9.05 5.95 8.62
CA SER A 73 -9.80 7.08 8.14
C SER A 73 -10.17 6.84 6.70
N GLY A 74 -11.42 7.05 6.35
CA GLY A 74 -11.85 6.88 4.97
C GLY A 74 -11.50 8.09 4.14
N GLU A 75 -11.03 7.84 2.95
CA GLU A 75 -10.68 8.90 2.03
C GLU A 75 -11.28 8.57 0.68
N ARG A 76 -11.36 9.53 -0.19
CA ARG A 76 -11.82 9.27 -1.52
C ARG A 76 -10.79 9.78 -2.47
N ILE A 77 -10.41 9.00 -3.43
CA ILE A 77 -9.39 9.40 -4.38
C ILE A 77 -9.90 9.23 -5.79
N THR A 78 -9.26 9.84 -6.73
CA THR A 78 -9.63 9.75 -8.12
C THR A 78 -9.00 8.51 -8.73
N ALA A 79 -9.81 7.66 -9.30
CA ALA A 79 -9.33 6.50 -10.03
C ALA A 79 -9.68 6.74 -11.50
N ALA A 80 -9.38 5.80 -12.35
CA ALA A 80 -9.64 5.98 -13.77
C ALA A 80 -11.13 6.10 -14.09
N ASP A 81 -11.96 5.44 -13.32
CA ASP A 81 -13.39 5.41 -13.61
C ASP A 81 -14.27 6.21 -12.63
N THR A 82 -13.70 6.83 -11.66
CA THR A 82 -14.51 7.60 -10.73
C THR A 82 -13.63 8.56 -9.94
N ASP A 83 -14.22 9.66 -9.52
CA ASP A 83 -13.50 10.62 -8.71
C ASP A 83 -13.71 10.30 -7.25
N ASP A 84 -14.51 9.33 -6.93
CA ASP A 84 -14.80 9.00 -5.57
C ASP A 84 -14.50 7.59 -5.21
N CYS A 85 -13.31 7.14 -5.39
CA CYS A 85 -12.93 5.78 -5.03
C CYS A 85 -12.59 5.75 -3.55
N PRO A 86 -13.37 5.06 -2.74
CA PRO A 86 -13.11 5.05 -1.30
C PRO A 86 -11.92 4.17 -0.94
N VAL A 87 -11.06 4.69 -0.12
CA VAL A 87 -9.89 3.95 0.35
C VAL A 87 -9.68 4.28 1.81
N THR A 88 -8.82 3.57 2.47
CA THR A 88 -8.58 3.76 3.90
C THR A 88 -7.13 4.12 4.16
N LYS A 89 -6.94 5.08 5.01
CA LYS A 89 -5.58 5.40 5.38
C LYS A 89 -5.51 5.50 6.88
N CYS A 90 -4.35 5.44 7.43
CA CYS A 90 -4.18 5.54 8.88
C CYS A 90 -3.79 6.96 9.22
N ILE A 91 -4.49 7.55 10.15
CA ILE A 91 -4.13 8.90 10.57
C ILE A 91 -3.83 8.85 12.05
N GLU A 92 -3.03 9.75 12.48
CA GLU A 92 -2.64 9.77 13.86
C GLU A 92 -3.81 10.09 14.74
N THR A 93 -3.99 9.32 15.78
CA THR A 93 -5.07 9.56 16.67
C THR A 93 -4.66 10.68 17.56
N ARG A 94 -5.29 11.85 17.47
CA ARG A 94 -4.91 12.86 18.26
C ARG A 94 -5.86 13.13 19.26
N ARG A 95 -5.56 13.47 20.39
CA ARG A 95 -6.43 13.75 21.30
C ARG A 95 -6.34 15.13 21.55
N PHE A 96 -7.21 15.91 21.39
CA PHE A 96 -7.12 17.19 21.58
C PHE A 96 -7.39 17.55 22.91
N GLY A 97 -7.05 18.52 23.36
CA GLY A 97 -7.31 18.86 24.66
C GLY A 97 -6.39 18.28 25.55
N ASP A 98 -5.57 17.58 25.07
CA ASP A 98 -4.71 16.96 25.86
C ASP A 98 -3.57 17.40 25.73
#